data_6c7afffd5ce8051beb4b8f6f18f10f08
#
_entry.id   6c7afffd5ce8051beb4b8f6f18f10f08
#
_cell.length_a   1.000
_cell.length_b   1.000
_cell.length_c   1.000
_cell.angle_alpha   90.00
_cell.angle_beta   90.00
_cell.angle_gamma   90.00
#
_symmetry.space_group_name_H-M   'P 1'
#
loop_
_entity.id
_entity.type
_entity.pdbx_description
1 polymer ?
#
loop_
_entity_poly.entity_id
_entity_poly.type
_entity_poly.pdbx_seq_one_letter_code
_entity_poly.pdbx_strand_id
1 'polypeptide(L)'
;MKKNFFRKVAFGLSPNEKINEDPLNWAKQQFDTVPKFVWEKKLPNLEEQRDRYGKWVYEDREVLREKYKNDRLTYEKEKDNLRVITGEKFFEPLELSVRHSTALASNSPAFERMWHFWGNFFAISEKDFLASFSTGVYQREIIRPNMVNTFEDLVYSVTTSWCMLHHLDNAENIGPNSIEGLRENSDSDNENVGLNENHARELLELHTLSPEGKYSQKDVIEMAKVMTGWRHLWNNKKLEAGPIKFQPEYHEQGPYKILGKIYDIKDFNTVNQGKELGIVIKDLANHPATIRHVARKLCQHYICDEPTEEMIASIVKKWKQNDGNLIEVHKSTMETVFDYGSNYQKFSMPELWLLQNSRMLGLNYIYLFPKGFEFNGSRPSRSHRLVKDILWEIGHPIYRAKQPNGFIDLEDEWLSPELIIRRLAAARRFADITKSNVIYDQDYFLNVIEKNFDQPENLLNLMKDPVFYADRFAIFANSPEVMRV
;
A
#
# COMPACT_ATOMS: atom_id res chain seq x y z
N MET A 1 15.87 18.97 21.60
CA MET A 1 15.82 17.63 20.98
C MET A 1 14.64 17.62 20.01
N LYS A 2 14.78 17.08 18.80
CA LYS A 2 13.69 17.09 17.80
C LYS A 2 12.69 15.96 18.07
N LYS A 3 11.78 16.10 19.03
CA LYS A 3 10.78 15.07 19.40
C LYS A 3 9.76 14.84 18.26
N ASN A 4 9.36 15.91 17.58
CA ASN A 4 8.48 15.82 16.42
C ASN A 4 9.07 14.96 15.28
N PHE A 5 10.39 14.80 15.23
CA PHE A 5 11.02 13.89 14.27
C PHE A 5 10.51 12.45 14.41
N PHE A 6 10.40 11.91 15.63
CA PHE A 6 9.87 10.58 15.87
C PHE A 6 8.40 10.44 15.40
N ARG A 7 7.61 11.51 15.50
CA ARG A 7 6.23 11.54 15.01
C ARG A 7 6.19 11.54 13.48
N LYS A 8 7.09 12.30 12.83
CA LYS A 8 7.18 12.38 11.36
C LYS A 8 7.66 11.10 10.71
N VAL A 9 8.73 10.49 11.22
CA VAL A 9 9.37 9.34 10.58
C VAL A 9 8.81 7.99 11.03
N ALA A 10 8.09 7.96 12.17
CA ALA A 10 7.47 6.77 12.73
C ALA A 10 6.01 7.08 13.08
N PHE A 11 5.55 6.66 14.25
CA PHE A 11 4.21 6.97 14.78
C PHE A 11 4.32 7.59 16.19
N GLY A 12 5.39 8.36 16.45
CA GLY A 12 5.75 8.82 17.78
C GLY A 12 6.41 7.73 18.64
N LEU A 13 6.78 8.10 19.86
CA LEU A 13 7.38 7.20 20.83
C LEU A 13 6.30 6.56 21.70
N SER A 14 6.35 5.25 21.85
CA SER A 14 5.47 4.54 22.79
C SER A 14 5.85 4.86 24.25
N PRO A 15 4.97 4.63 25.23
CA PRO A 15 5.24 4.98 26.63
C PRO A 15 6.53 4.37 27.19
N ASN A 16 6.83 3.14 26.78
CA ASN A 16 7.99 2.39 27.29
C ASN A 16 9.29 2.62 26.51
N GLU A 17 9.23 3.27 25.32
CA GLU A 17 10.42 3.59 24.53
C GLU A 17 11.21 4.72 25.19
N LYS A 18 12.52 4.59 25.23
CA LYS A 18 13.40 5.70 25.62
C LYS A 18 13.62 6.63 24.44
N ILE A 19 13.73 7.93 24.72
CA ILE A 19 14.15 8.90 23.71
C ILE A 19 15.60 8.59 23.33
N ASN A 20 15.85 8.35 22.04
CA ASN A 20 17.19 8.10 21.54
C ASN A 20 17.97 9.42 21.45
N GLU A 21 19.22 9.41 21.89
CA GLU A 21 20.09 10.60 21.85
C GLU A 21 20.50 10.97 20.42
N ASP A 22 20.58 9.96 19.52
CA ASP A 22 20.81 10.14 18.09
C ASP A 22 19.57 9.66 17.29
N PRO A 23 18.53 10.50 17.18
CA PRO A 23 17.28 10.10 16.52
C PRO A 23 17.42 9.84 15.03
N LEU A 24 18.38 10.49 14.36
CA LEU A 24 18.61 10.27 12.94
C LEU A 24 19.20 8.89 12.69
N ASN A 25 20.24 8.52 13.43
CA ASN A 25 20.84 7.20 13.29
C ASN A 25 19.87 6.09 13.71
N TRP A 26 19.08 6.32 14.76
CA TRP A 26 17.99 5.43 15.17
C TRP A 26 17.00 5.16 14.02
N ALA A 27 16.59 6.18 13.27
CA ALA A 27 15.68 6.00 12.13
C ALA A 27 16.36 5.28 10.96
N LYS A 28 17.61 5.64 10.64
CA LYS A 28 18.35 5.09 9.50
C LYS A 28 18.65 3.60 9.63
N GLN A 29 19.05 3.13 10.81
CA GLN A 29 19.37 1.72 11.06
C GLN A 29 18.18 0.79 10.86
N GLN A 30 16.95 1.28 10.95
CA GLN A 30 15.75 0.48 10.77
C GLN A 30 15.54 0.00 9.32
N PHE A 31 16.28 0.55 8.35
CA PHE A 31 16.19 0.18 6.94
C PHE A 31 17.26 -0.84 6.50
N ASP A 32 18.18 -1.24 7.35
CA ASP A 32 19.26 -2.16 6.98
C ASP A 32 18.76 -3.57 6.65
N THR A 33 17.62 -3.97 7.23
CA THR A 33 17.00 -5.28 6.99
C THR A 33 15.49 -5.18 7.09
N VAL A 34 14.78 -6.13 6.48
CA VAL A 34 13.32 -6.23 6.62
C VAL A 34 12.97 -6.73 8.04
N PRO A 35 12.27 -5.93 8.87
CA PRO A 35 11.88 -6.37 10.21
C PRO A 35 10.88 -7.53 10.16
N LYS A 36 10.83 -8.32 11.21
CA LYS A 36 9.80 -9.37 11.36
C LYS A 36 8.44 -8.76 11.63
N PHE A 37 7.39 -9.42 11.14
CA PHE A 37 6.02 -9.09 11.53
C PHE A 37 5.77 -9.35 13.00
N VAL A 38 4.92 -8.54 13.59
CA VAL A 38 4.39 -8.78 14.94
C VAL A 38 3.09 -9.58 14.81
N TRP A 39 3.22 -10.85 14.42
CA TRP A 39 2.13 -11.81 14.31
C TRP A 39 2.61 -13.23 14.61
N GLU A 40 1.86 -13.97 15.41
CA GLU A 40 2.32 -15.26 15.95
C GLU A 40 1.99 -16.46 15.08
N LYS A 41 0.99 -16.35 14.19
CA LYS A 41 0.55 -17.49 13.38
C LYS A 41 0.91 -17.34 11.91
N LYS A 42 0.94 -18.48 11.22
CA LYS A 42 1.14 -18.52 9.78
C LYS A 42 0.04 -17.70 9.08
N LEU A 43 0.47 -16.82 8.21
CA LEU A 43 -0.40 -16.05 7.32
C LEU A 43 -0.47 -16.74 5.96
N PRO A 44 -1.59 -16.67 5.24
CA PRO A 44 -1.65 -17.18 3.88
C PRO A 44 -0.70 -16.39 2.99
N ASN A 45 0.02 -17.09 2.12
CA ASN A 45 0.89 -16.45 1.16
C ASN A 45 0.12 -16.00 -0.10
N LEU A 46 0.81 -15.30 -0.99
CA LEU A 46 0.21 -14.73 -2.19
C LEU A 46 -0.31 -15.81 -3.16
N GLU A 47 0.35 -16.96 -3.25
CA GLU A 47 -0.08 -18.08 -4.08
C GLU A 47 -1.32 -18.76 -3.49
N GLU A 48 -1.35 -19.03 -2.18
CA GLU A 48 -2.53 -19.55 -1.49
C GLU A 48 -3.76 -18.64 -1.70
N GLN A 49 -3.58 -17.33 -1.71
CA GLN A 49 -4.68 -16.39 -1.97
C GLN A 49 -5.12 -16.43 -3.44
N ARG A 50 -4.18 -16.54 -4.37
CA ARG A 50 -4.50 -16.68 -5.78
C ARG A 50 -5.32 -17.95 -6.04
N ASP A 51 -4.91 -19.06 -5.47
CA ASP A 51 -5.59 -20.34 -5.64
C ASP A 51 -7.02 -20.31 -5.09
N ARG A 52 -7.21 -19.68 -3.91
CA ARG A 52 -8.55 -19.45 -3.34
C ARG A 52 -9.43 -18.60 -4.26
N TYR A 53 -8.86 -17.53 -4.82
CA TYR A 53 -9.58 -16.68 -5.77
C TYR A 53 -9.95 -17.43 -7.04
N GLY A 54 -9.02 -18.18 -7.62
CA GLY A 54 -9.24 -18.97 -8.83
C GLY A 54 -10.32 -20.03 -8.62
N LYS A 55 -10.25 -20.77 -7.53
CA LYS A 55 -11.28 -21.74 -7.17
C LYS A 55 -12.66 -21.09 -7.08
N TRP A 56 -12.76 -19.95 -6.39
CA TRP A 56 -14.02 -19.21 -6.26
C TRP A 56 -14.58 -18.76 -7.63
N VAL A 57 -13.73 -18.17 -8.48
CA VAL A 57 -14.15 -17.59 -9.77
C VAL A 57 -14.53 -18.66 -10.77
N TYR A 58 -13.70 -19.69 -10.92
CA TYR A 58 -13.78 -20.63 -12.04
C TYR A 58 -14.47 -21.96 -11.71
N GLU A 59 -14.52 -22.35 -10.43
CA GLU A 59 -15.22 -23.56 -10.02
C GLU A 59 -16.51 -23.24 -9.27
N ASP A 60 -16.37 -22.71 -8.06
CA ASP A 60 -17.47 -22.64 -7.12
C ASP A 60 -18.60 -21.72 -7.60
N ARG A 61 -18.26 -20.58 -8.22
CA ARG A 61 -19.24 -19.63 -8.76
C ARG A 61 -19.97 -20.20 -9.98
N GLU A 62 -19.28 -20.91 -10.85
CA GLU A 62 -19.90 -21.52 -12.03
C GLU A 62 -20.84 -22.66 -11.63
N VAL A 63 -20.47 -23.50 -10.65
CA VAL A 63 -21.37 -24.51 -10.07
C VAL A 63 -22.64 -23.86 -9.52
N LEU A 64 -22.53 -22.75 -8.79
CA LEU A 64 -23.68 -22.01 -8.29
C LEU A 64 -24.54 -21.42 -9.42
N ARG A 65 -23.90 -20.88 -10.46
CA ARG A 65 -24.57 -20.27 -11.61
C ARG A 65 -25.43 -21.29 -12.34
N GLU A 66 -24.91 -22.49 -12.62
CA GLU A 66 -25.66 -23.55 -13.25
C GLU A 66 -26.81 -24.07 -12.35
N LYS A 67 -26.50 -24.24 -11.04
CA LYS A 67 -27.50 -24.75 -10.09
C LYS A 67 -28.70 -23.81 -9.92
N TYR A 68 -28.48 -22.53 -9.93
CA TYR A 68 -29.50 -21.50 -9.69
C TYR A 68 -29.79 -20.62 -10.90
N LYS A 69 -29.55 -21.09 -12.13
CA LYS A 69 -29.70 -20.32 -13.36
C LYS A 69 -31.08 -19.65 -13.54
N ASN A 70 -32.12 -20.25 -12.98
CA ASN A 70 -33.48 -19.73 -13.03
C ASN A 70 -33.95 -19.06 -11.72
N ASP A 71 -33.10 -18.96 -10.71
CA ASP A 71 -33.40 -18.33 -9.40
C ASP A 71 -32.30 -17.37 -8.99
N ARG A 72 -32.37 -16.14 -9.53
CA ARG A 72 -31.41 -15.08 -9.29
C ARG A 72 -31.30 -14.71 -7.80
N LEU A 73 -32.38 -14.72 -7.04
CA LEU A 73 -32.33 -14.34 -5.63
C LEU A 73 -31.54 -15.34 -4.80
N THR A 74 -31.83 -16.64 -5.00
CA THR A 74 -31.06 -17.71 -4.33
C THR A 74 -29.61 -17.72 -4.79
N TYR A 75 -29.34 -17.50 -6.09
CA TYR A 75 -27.97 -17.38 -6.60
C TYR A 75 -27.18 -16.28 -5.87
N GLU A 76 -27.69 -15.06 -5.77
CA GLU A 76 -26.97 -13.96 -5.10
C GLU A 76 -26.76 -14.23 -3.60
N LYS A 77 -27.73 -14.84 -2.92
CA LYS A 77 -27.59 -15.26 -1.53
C LYS A 77 -26.50 -16.30 -1.34
N GLU A 78 -26.50 -17.35 -2.14
CA GLU A 78 -25.52 -18.43 -2.03
C GLU A 78 -24.13 -17.99 -2.49
N LYS A 79 -24.04 -17.09 -3.46
CA LYS A 79 -22.79 -16.42 -3.86
C LYS A 79 -22.20 -15.57 -2.70
N ASP A 80 -23.01 -14.84 -1.94
CA ASP A 80 -22.53 -14.12 -0.74
C ASP A 80 -22.08 -15.09 0.36
N ASN A 81 -22.78 -16.20 0.56
CA ASN A 81 -22.35 -17.28 1.46
C ASN A 81 -21.01 -17.89 1.02
N LEU A 82 -20.84 -18.17 -0.25
CA LEU A 82 -19.59 -18.69 -0.82
C LEU A 82 -18.42 -17.74 -0.59
N ARG A 83 -18.61 -16.43 -0.75
CA ARG A 83 -17.61 -15.39 -0.44
C ARG A 83 -17.17 -15.42 1.03
N VAL A 84 -18.06 -15.83 1.93
CA VAL A 84 -17.71 -16.04 3.35
C VAL A 84 -16.85 -17.29 3.51
N ILE A 85 -17.28 -18.41 2.91
CA ILE A 85 -16.59 -19.71 3.00
C ILE A 85 -15.19 -19.64 2.37
N THR A 86 -15.01 -18.92 1.28
CA THR A 86 -13.70 -18.71 0.63
C THR A 86 -12.79 -17.75 1.38
N GLY A 87 -13.33 -17.04 2.37
CA GLY A 87 -12.57 -16.14 3.24
C GLY A 87 -12.40 -14.71 2.72
N GLU A 88 -13.10 -14.32 1.66
CA GLU A 88 -13.01 -12.94 1.15
C GLU A 88 -13.27 -11.91 2.26
N LYS A 89 -14.33 -12.09 3.04
CA LYS A 89 -14.68 -11.18 4.14
C LYS A 89 -13.80 -11.32 5.38
N PHE A 90 -12.90 -12.29 5.38
CA PHE A 90 -12.00 -12.58 6.48
C PHE A 90 -10.60 -12.00 6.26
N PHE A 91 -10.03 -12.13 5.05
CA PHE A 91 -8.63 -11.82 4.83
C PHE A 91 -8.33 -10.33 4.84
N GLU A 92 -9.23 -9.46 4.38
CA GLU A 92 -9.06 -8.01 4.50
C GLU A 92 -8.93 -7.57 5.97
N PRO A 93 -9.85 -7.91 6.90
CA PRO A 93 -9.68 -7.61 8.32
C PRO A 93 -8.43 -8.24 8.95
N LEU A 94 -8.06 -9.44 8.55
CA LEU A 94 -6.84 -10.10 9.04
C LEU A 94 -5.59 -9.32 8.66
N GLU A 95 -5.40 -9.01 7.40
CA GLU A 95 -4.23 -8.28 6.90
C GLU A 95 -4.15 -6.86 7.48
N LEU A 96 -5.29 -6.18 7.67
CA LEU A 96 -5.35 -4.89 8.38
C LEU A 96 -4.89 -5.02 9.82
N SER A 97 -5.26 -6.10 10.50
CA SER A 97 -4.82 -6.37 11.88
C SER A 97 -3.32 -6.65 11.96
N VAL A 98 -2.78 -7.42 11.00
CA VAL A 98 -1.34 -7.68 10.89
C VAL A 98 -0.57 -6.38 10.67
N ARG A 99 -1.03 -5.55 9.74
CA ARG A 99 -0.43 -4.26 9.41
C ARG A 99 -0.41 -3.32 10.63
N HIS A 100 -1.53 -3.17 11.31
CA HIS A 100 -1.63 -2.30 12.49
C HIS A 100 -0.90 -2.86 13.70
N SER A 101 -0.97 -4.17 13.97
CA SER A 101 -0.16 -4.81 15.03
C SER A 101 1.31 -4.55 14.84
N THR A 102 1.78 -4.71 13.59
CA THR A 102 3.18 -4.51 13.24
C THR A 102 3.58 -3.05 13.42
N ALA A 103 2.78 -2.08 12.94
CA ALA A 103 3.05 -0.65 13.11
C ALA A 103 3.11 -0.23 14.60
N LEU A 104 2.24 -0.79 15.44
CA LEU A 104 2.16 -0.42 16.87
C LEU A 104 3.28 -1.04 17.71
N ALA A 105 3.66 -2.28 17.43
CA ALA A 105 4.56 -3.05 18.29
C ALA A 105 5.94 -3.36 17.69
N SER A 106 6.21 -2.95 16.44
CA SER A 106 7.52 -3.10 15.81
C SER A 106 8.59 -2.29 16.54
N ASN A 107 9.78 -2.86 16.63
CA ASN A 107 10.99 -2.14 17.04
C ASN A 107 11.58 -1.28 15.91
N SER A 108 10.98 -1.34 14.71
CA SER A 108 11.39 -0.59 13.52
C SER A 108 10.24 0.25 12.97
N PRO A 109 9.63 1.16 13.77
CA PRO A 109 8.44 1.89 13.35
C PRO A 109 8.68 2.84 12.16
N ALA A 110 9.91 3.29 11.92
CA ALA A 110 10.23 4.09 10.74
C ALA A 110 10.16 3.24 9.45
N PHE A 111 10.62 1.99 9.50
CA PHE A 111 10.45 1.05 8.40
C PHE A 111 8.96 0.77 8.12
N GLU A 112 8.17 0.55 9.17
CA GLU A 112 6.75 0.27 9.01
C GLU A 112 6.00 1.48 8.42
N ARG A 113 6.35 2.71 8.82
CA ARG A 113 5.75 3.90 8.20
C ARG A 113 6.13 4.05 6.72
N MET A 114 7.35 3.71 6.33
CA MET A 114 7.76 3.66 4.93
C MET A 114 6.98 2.58 4.15
N TRP A 115 6.67 1.43 4.77
CA TRP A 115 5.80 0.42 4.18
C TRP A 115 4.39 0.96 3.92
N HIS A 116 3.84 1.81 4.80
CA HIS A 116 2.56 2.48 4.58
C HIS A 116 2.61 3.41 3.36
N PHE A 117 3.72 4.13 3.18
CA PHE A 117 3.94 4.97 1.99
C PHE A 117 3.93 4.14 0.71
N TRP A 118 4.77 3.11 0.62
CA TRP A 118 4.85 2.27 -0.57
C TRP A 118 3.56 1.50 -0.86
N GLY A 119 2.85 1.08 0.18
CA GLY A 119 1.55 0.44 0.05
C GLY A 119 0.48 1.34 -0.55
N ASN A 120 0.55 2.65 -0.32
CA ASN A 120 -0.30 3.64 -0.96
C ASN A 120 0.21 4.04 -2.36
N PHE A 121 1.52 4.13 -2.55
CA PHE A 121 2.14 4.47 -3.84
C PHE A 121 1.86 3.43 -4.93
N PHE A 122 1.89 2.14 -4.57
CA PHE A 122 1.54 1.02 -5.45
C PHE A 122 0.17 0.44 -5.09
N ALA A 123 -0.83 1.29 -4.99
CA ALA A 123 -2.17 0.89 -4.57
C ALA A 123 -2.85 -0.02 -5.60
N ILE A 124 -3.66 -0.95 -5.09
CA ILE A 124 -4.66 -1.67 -5.87
C ILE A 124 -6.00 -1.01 -5.58
N SER A 125 -6.66 -0.47 -6.61
CA SER A 125 -7.96 0.18 -6.43
C SER A 125 -9.10 -0.85 -6.32
N GLU A 126 -10.23 -0.41 -5.77
CA GLU A 126 -11.44 -1.23 -5.60
C GLU A 126 -12.15 -1.44 -6.95
N LYS A 127 -11.56 -2.24 -7.83
CA LYS A 127 -12.17 -2.66 -9.09
C LYS A 127 -13.25 -3.74 -8.87
N ASP A 128 -12.89 -4.74 -8.06
CA ASP A 128 -13.73 -5.85 -7.66
C ASP A 128 -13.39 -6.32 -6.24
N PHE A 129 -13.93 -7.45 -5.81
CA PHE A 129 -13.61 -7.95 -4.48
C PHE A 129 -12.13 -8.43 -4.36
N LEU A 130 -11.42 -8.61 -5.47
CA LEU A 130 -10.02 -8.99 -5.46
C LEU A 130 -9.16 -7.96 -4.73
N ALA A 131 -9.44 -6.69 -4.89
CA ALA A 131 -8.74 -5.63 -4.17
C ALA A 131 -8.74 -5.89 -2.65
N SER A 132 -9.92 -6.07 -2.06
CA SER A 132 -10.02 -6.33 -0.62
C SER A 132 -9.46 -7.68 -0.18
N PHE A 133 -9.42 -8.65 -1.09
CA PHE A 133 -8.94 -10.00 -0.83
C PHE A 133 -7.41 -10.11 -0.89
N SER A 134 -6.77 -9.41 -1.81
CA SER A 134 -5.36 -9.60 -2.14
C SER A 134 -4.44 -8.44 -1.72
N THR A 135 -4.96 -7.22 -1.55
CA THR A 135 -4.11 -6.03 -1.31
C THR A 135 -3.20 -6.19 -0.10
N GLY A 136 -3.70 -6.73 1.01
CA GLY A 136 -2.90 -6.89 2.22
C GLY A 136 -1.73 -7.85 2.03
N VAL A 137 -2.00 -9.05 1.49
CA VAL A 137 -0.95 -10.03 1.22
C VAL A 137 0.03 -9.55 0.16
N TYR A 138 -0.44 -8.84 -0.88
CA TYR A 138 0.41 -8.21 -1.89
C TYR A 138 1.36 -7.19 -1.27
N GLN A 139 0.86 -6.30 -0.41
CA GLN A 139 1.72 -5.32 0.28
C GLN A 139 2.73 -6.00 1.21
N ARG A 140 2.34 -7.09 1.86
CA ARG A 140 3.17 -7.84 2.79
C ARG A 140 4.26 -8.68 2.09
N GLU A 141 3.96 -9.29 0.95
CA GLU A 141 4.88 -10.25 0.30
C GLU A 141 5.60 -9.71 -0.94
N ILE A 142 5.04 -8.68 -1.59
CA ILE A 142 5.69 -8.05 -2.74
C ILE A 142 6.34 -6.73 -2.36
N ILE A 143 5.61 -5.81 -1.75
CA ILE A 143 6.15 -4.47 -1.48
C ILE A 143 7.18 -4.51 -0.36
N ARG A 144 6.78 -4.99 0.82
CA ARG A 144 7.60 -4.91 2.03
C ARG A 144 8.97 -5.58 1.93
N PRO A 145 9.14 -6.79 1.36
CA PRO A 145 10.46 -7.41 1.19
C PRO A 145 11.37 -6.65 0.21
N ASN A 146 10.78 -6.00 -0.80
CA ASN A 146 11.55 -5.27 -1.80
C ASN A 146 11.97 -3.86 -1.35
N MET A 147 11.55 -3.40 -0.20
CA MET A 147 11.97 -2.09 0.35
C MET A 147 13.46 -2.02 0.73
N VAL A 148 14.19 -3.12 0.72
CA VAL A 148 15.64 -3.20 0.96
C VAL A 148 16.44 -3.54 -0.31
N ASN A 149 15.78 -3.59 -1.46
CA ASN A 149 16.37 -3.84 -2.77
C ASN A 149 16.53 -2.52 -3.56
N THR A 150 16.62 -2.60 -4.87
CA THR A 150 16.59 -1.42 -5.74
C THR A 150 15.14 -1.02 -6.08
N PHE A 151 14.94 0.22 -6.50
CA PHE A 151 13.63 0.66 -6.98
C PHE A 151 13.20 -0.11 -8.24
N GLU A 152 14.15 -0.47 -9.12
CA GLU A 152 13.85 -1.30 -10.28
C GLU A 152 13.31 -2.68 -9.89
N ASP A 153 13.90 -3.32 -8.85
CA ASP A 153 13.41 -4.60 -8.32
C ASP A 153 12.00 -4.50 -7.74
N LEU A 154 11.74 -3.41 -7.01
CA LEU A 154 10.42 -3.14 -6.45
C LEU A 154 9.38 -2.94 -7.57
N VAL A 155 9.66 -2.09 -8.56
CA VAL A 155 8.75 -1.84 -9.69
C VAL A 155 8.53 -3.13 -10.49
N TYR A 156 9.59 -3.89 -10.77
CA TYR A 156 9.47 -5.17 -11.48
C TYR A 156 8.59 -6.17 -10.72
N SER A 157 8.84 -6.34 -9.43
CA SER A 157 8.07 -7.26 -8.58
C SER A 157 6.60 -6.85 -8.47
N VAL A 158 6.32 -5.55 -8.38
CA VAL A 158 4.95 -4.99 -8.39
C VAL A 158 4.27 -5.26 -9.72
N THR A 159 4.91 -4.86 -10.83
CA THR A 159 4.37 -4.95 -12.19
C THR A 159 4.04 -6.39 -12.59
N THR A 160 4.89 -7.34 -12.20
CA THR A 160 4.71 -8.76 -12.53
C THR A 160 3.90 -9.54 -11.50
N SER A 161 3.48 -8.92 -10.38
CA SER A 161 2.61 -9.60 -9.41
C SER A 161 1.22 -9.89 -10.01
N TRP A 162 0.66 -11.08 -9.71
CA TRP A 162 -0.65 -11.43 -10.24
C TRP A 162 -1.76 -10.45 -9.82
N CYS A 163 -1.62 -9.83 -8.65
CA CYS A 163 -2.57 -8.83 -8.17
C CYS A 163 -2.61 -7.60 -9.08
N MET A 164 -1.43 -7.11 -9.49
CA MET A 164 -1.33 -5.94 -10.36
C MET A 164 -1.68 -6.28 -11.81
N LEU A 165 -1.25 -7.45 -12.31
CA LEU A 165 -1.61 -7.96 -13.64
C LEU A 165 -3.13 -8.11 -13.80
N HIS A 166 -3.84 -8.56 -12.75
CA HIS A 166 -5.29 -8.62 -12.73
C HIS A 166 -5.92 -7.25 -12.60
N HIS A 167 -5.41 -6.46 -11.65
CA HIS A 167 -5.99 -5.15 -11.34
C HIS A 167 -6.02 -4.21 -12.55
N LEU A 168 -4.96 -4.21 -13.34
CA LEU A 168 -4.78 -3.34 -14.50
C LEU A 168 -5.00 -4.06 -15.84
N ASP A 169 -5.70 -5.20 -15.83
CA ASP A 169 -6.13 -5.95 -17.02
C ASP A 169 -5.01 -6.43 -17.95
N ASN A 170 -3.78 -6.54 -17.45
CA ASN A 170 -2.68 -7.00 -18.30
C ASN A 170 -2.83 -8.46 -18.76
N ALA A 171 -3.65 -9.25 -18.06
CA ALA A 171 -3.98 -10.59 -18.48
C ALA A 171 -4.73 -10.63 -19.84
N GLU A 172 -5.38 -9.53 -20.22
CA GLU A 172 -6.08 -9.34 -21.50
C GLU A 172 -5.20 -8.66 -22.55
N ASN A 173 -3.95 -8.33 -22.20
CA ASN A 173 -3.00 -7.69 -23.10
C ASN A 173 -2.30 -8.75 -23.97
N ILE A 174 -2.75 -8.88 -25.22
CA ILE A 174 -2.29 -9.91 -26.18
C ILE A 174 -1.58 -9.22 -27.33
N GLY A 175 -0.39 -9.72 -27.68
CA GLY A 175 0.35 -9.23 -28.84
C GLY A 175 -0.41 -9.51 -30.13
N PRO A 176 -0.80 -8.50 -30.94
CA PRO A 176 -1.61 -8.71 -32.13
C PRO A 176 -0.91 -9.59 -33.19
N ASN A 177 0.41 -9.60 -33.21
CA ASN A 177 1.22 -10.45 -34.10
C ASN A 177 1.83 -11.67 -33.37
N SER A 178 1.47 -11.91 -32.12
CA SER A 178 1.86 -13.12 -31.38
C SER A 178 1.14 -14.35 -31.94
N ILE A 179 1.65 -15.55 -31.59
CA ILE A 179 1.05 -16.82 -32.04
C ILE A 179 -0.43 -16.90 -31.67
N GLU A 180 -0.74 -16.62 -30.41
CA GLU A 180 -2.14 -16.67 -29.93
C GLU A 180 -2.97 -15.51 -30.44
N GLY A 181 -2.41 -14.29 -30.55
CA GLY A 181 -3.12 -13.15 -31.13
C GLY A 181 -3.54 -13.39 -32.57
N LEU A 182 -2.68 -13.94 -33.40
CA LEU A 182 -2.99 -14.31 -34.79
C LEU A 182 -4.04 -15.44 -34.85
N ARG A 183 -3.94 -16.43 -33.94
CA ARG A 183 -4.91 -17.54 -33.87
C ARG A 183 -6.29 -17.05 -33.49
N GLU A 184 -6.40 -16.26 -32.43
CA GLU A 184 -7.68 -15.76 -31.94
C GLU A 184 -8.34 -14.80 -32.94
N ASN A 185 -7.56 -13.93 -33.61
CA ASN A 185 -8.07 -13.02 -34.65
C ASN A 185 -8.44 -13.71 -35.98
N SER A 186 -8.00 -14.97 -36.21
CA SER A 186 -8.40 -15.74 -37.38
C SER A 186 -9.77 -16.43 -37.21
N ASP A 187 -10.29 -16.52 -36.00
CA ASP A 187 -11.60 -17.05 -35.70
C ASP A 187 -12.67 -15.95 -35.86
N SER A 188 -13.53 -16.09 -36.87
CA SER A 188 -14.52 -15.09 -37.23
C SER A 188 -15.60 -14.82 -36.18
N ASP A 189 -15.71 -15.72 -35.18
CA ASP A 189 -16.72 -15.63 -34.12
C ASP A 189 -16.20 -14.90 -32.88
N ASN A 190 -14.91 -14.57 -32.83
CA ASN A 190 -14.29 -13.86 -31.71
C ASN A 190 -14.20 -12.34 -31.96
N GLU A 191 -14.38 -11.55 -30.90
CA GLU A 191 -14.00 -10.13 -30.94
C GLU A 191 -12.47 -10.03 -31.16
N ASN A 192 -12.03 -9.04 -31.95
CA ASN A 192 -10.61 -8.84 -32.21
C ASN A 192 -9.84 -8.63 -30.89
N VAL A 193 -8.93 -9.55 -30.60
CA VAL A 193 -8.02 -9.43 -29.47
C VAL A 193 -6.80 -8.59 -29.85
N GLY A 194 -6.24 -7.88 -28.90
CA GLY A 194 -5.10 -7.00 -29.12
C GLY A 194 -4.50 -6.45 -27.84
N LEU A 195 -3.78 -5.34 -28.00
CA LEU A 195 -3.11 -4.69 -26.88
C LEU A 195 -4.14 -4.10 -25.91
N ASN A 196 -3.88 -4.31 -24.62
CA ASN A 196 -4.50 -3.59 -23.52
C ASN A 196 -3.44 -2.65 -22.90
N GLU A 197 -3.69 -1.35 -23.00
CA GLU A 197 -2.74 -0.33 -22.59
C GLU A 197 -2.82 0.07 -21.11
N ASN A 198 -3.84 -0.42 -20.40
CA ASN A 198 -4.14 0.06 -19.04
C ASN A 198 -2.93 -0.04 -18.12
N HIS A 199 -2.36 -1.23 -17.97
CA HIS A 199 -1.21 -1.43 -17.09
C HIS A 199 0.05 -0.68 -17.57
N ALA A 200 0.28 -0.63 -18.87
CA ALA A 200 1.41 0.11 -19.43
C ALA A 200 1.30 1.61 -19.14
N ARG A 201 0.10 2.17 -19.24
CA ARG A 201 -0.18 3.58 -18.92
C ARG A 201 0.09 3.86 -17.44
N GLU A 202 -0.44 3.06 -16.53
CA GLU A 202 -0.27 3.26 -15.10
C GLU A 202 1.20 3.05 -14.67
N LEU A 203 1.92 2.11 -15.29
CA LEU A 203 3.35 1.95 -15.06
C LEU A 203 4.14 3.21 -15.40
N LEU A 204 3.84 3.84 -16.54
CA LEU A 204 4.52 5.08 -16.97
C LEU A 204 4.04 6.28 -16.15
N GLU A 205 2.74 6.40 -15.90
CA GLU A 205 2.13 7.58 -15.32
C GLU A 205 2.23 7.64 -13.79
N LEU A 206 1.95 6.54 -13.11
CA LEU A 206 1.86 6.53 -11.64
C LEU A 206 3.08 5.91 -10.98
N HIS A 207 3.62 4.83 -11.56
CA HIS A 207 4.65 4.04 -10.90
C HIS A 207 6.07 4.47 -11.27
N THR A 208 6.26 5.25 -12.37
CA THR A 208 7.57 5.71 -12.82
C THR A 208 7.58 7.19 -13.20
N LEU A 209 7.48 7.53 -14.48
CA LEU A 209 7.77 8.85 -15.06
C LEU A 209 6.92 9.99 -14.51
N SER A 210 5.68 9.72 -14.09
CA SER A 210 4.61 10.70 -13.89
C SER A 210 4.20 11.42 -15.19
N PRO A 211 3.08 12.17 -15.19
CA PRO A 211 2.71 13.00 -16.35
C PRO A 211 3.80 14.01 -16.76
N GLU A 212 4.67 14.40 -15.81
CA GLU A 212 5.79 15.32 -16.07
C GLU A 212 6.91 14.68 -16.93
N GLY A 213 6.92 13.35 -17.04
CA GLY A 213 7.94 12.58 -17.79
C GLY A 213 7.86 12.69 -19.31
N LYS A 214 6.86 13.39 -19.84
CA LYS A 214 6.68 13.72 -21.28
C LYS A 214 6.69 12.50 -22.20
N TYR A 215 6.15 11.37 -21.76
CA TYR A 215 5.91 10.22 -22.63
C TYR A 215 4.70 10.49 -23.57
N SER A 216 4.70 9.82 -24.69
CA SER A 216 3.62 9.93 -25.70
C SER A 216 2.71 8.69 -25.67
N GLN A 217 1.55 8.79 -26.35
CA GLN A 217 0.67 7.64 -26.58
C GLN A 217 1.41 6.48 -27.29
N LYS A 218 2.38 6.80 -28.17
CA LYS A 218 3.21 5.78 -28.82
C LYS A 218 4.09 5.02 -27.81
N ASP A 219 4.63 5.71 -26.81
CA ASP A 219 5.43 5.07 -25.76
C ASP A 219 4.56 4.13 -24.91
N VAL A 220 3.29 4.49 -24.66
CA VAL A 220 2.32 3.62 -23.97
C VAL A 220 2.04 2.35 -24.78
N ILE A 221 1.82 2.48 -26.08
CA ILE A 221 1.58 1.34 -26.98
C ILE A 221 2.82 0.41 -27.01
N GLU A 222 4.01 0.98 -27.16
CA GLU A 222 5.25 0.20 -27.17
C GLU A 222 5.51 -0.48 -25.82
N MET A 223 5.20 0.20 -24.69
CA MET A 223 5.27 -0.40 -23.37
C MET A 223 4.25 -1.54 -23.21
N ALA A 224 3.02 -1.38 -23.72
CA ALA A 224 2.01 -2.42 -23.71
C ALA A 224 2.49 -3.67 -24.48
N LYS A 225 3.19 -3.52 -25.61
CA LYS A 225 3.80 -4.64 -26.34
C LYS A 225 4.82 -5.38 -25.49
N VAL A 226 5.74 -4.68 -24.81
CA VAL A 226 6.72 -5.27 -23.89
C VAL A 226 6.04 -6.07 -22.78
N MET A 227 4.86 -5.64 -22.33
CA MET A 227 4.12 -6.26 -21.25
C MET A 227 3.20 -7.41 -21.68
N THR A 228 3.01 -7.64 -22.99
CA THR A 228 2.28 -8.82 -23.48
C THR A 228 2.97 -10.11 -23.02
N GLY A 229 2.20 -11.18 -22.85
CA GLY A 229 2.72 -12.45 -22.34
C GLY A 229 2.80 -12.54 -20.81
N TRP A 230 2.85 -11.41 -20.09
CA TRP A 230 2.72 -11.37 -18.63
C TRP A 230 1.26 -11.51 -18.23
N ARG A 231 0.87 -12.70 -17.82
CA ARG A 231 -0.52 -13.05 -17.51
C ARG A 231 -0.58 -13.75 -16.16
N HIS A 232 -1.64 -13.51 -15.39
CA HIS A 232 -2.01 -14.41 -14.32
C HIS A 232 -2.85 -15.52 -14.94
N LEU A 233 -2.37 -16.75 -14.84
CA LEU A 233 -3.02 -17.87 -15.49
C LEU A 233 -4.24 -18.34 -14.71
N TRP A 234 -5.39 -18.11 -15.30
CA TRP A 234 -6.59 -18.87 -15.06
C TRP A 234 -6.83 -19.69 -16.32
N ASN A 235 -6.47 -20.96 -16.27
CA ASN A 235 -6.90 -21.85 -17.35
C ASN A 235 -8.35 -22.22 -17.09
N ASN A 236 -9.25 -21.84 -18.01
CA ASN A 236 -10.69 -22.10 -17.94
C ASN A 236 -11.08 -23.58 -17.80
N LYS A 237 -10.14 -24.52 -17.84
CA LYS A 237 -10.41 -25.97 -17.80
C LYS A 237 -9.60 -26.73 -16.77
N LYS A 238 -8.56 -26.17 -16.20
CA LYS A 238 -7.75 -26.81 -15.16
C LYS A 238 -7.21 -25.73 -14.23
N LEU A 239 -7.53 -25.80 -12.96
CA LEU A 239 -6.96 -25.00 -11.87
C LEU A 239 -5.49 -25.38 -11.59
N GLU A 240 -4.70 -25.53 -12.61
CA GLU A 240 -3.26 -25.49 -12.44
C GLU A 240 -2.84 -24.02 -12.26
N ALA A 241 -3.20 -23.49 -11.12
CA ALA A 241 -2.69 -22.23 -10.63
C ALA A 241 -1.19 -22.40 -10.32
N GLY A 242 -0.40 -22.52 -11.36
CA GLY A 242 1.04 -22.44 -11.25
C GLY A 242 1.49 -21.01 -10.89
N PRO A 243 2.75 -20.78 -10.49
CA PRO A 243 3.30 -19.44 -10.33
C PRO A 243 3.08 -18.63 -11.61
N ILE A 244 3.01 -17.30 -11.46
CA ILE A 244 2.88 -16.39 -12.59
C ILE A 244 3.97 -16.77 -13.60
N LYS A 245 3.55 -17.12 -14.79
CA LYS A 245 4.49 -17.44 -15.86
C LYS A 245 4.31 -16.47 -17.00
N PHE A 246 5.42 -16.03 -17.52
CA PHE A 246 5.44 -15.40 -18.82
C PHE A 246 5.05 -16.44 -19.88
N GLN A 247 4.11 -16.06 -20.75
CA GLN A 247 3.61 -16.89 -21.85
C GLN A 247 4.08 -16.33 -23.19
N PRO A 248 5.18 -16.83 -23.75
CA PRO A 248 5.78 -16.29 -24.96
C PRO A 248 4.86 -16.36 -26.19
N GLU A 249 3.92 -17.30 -26.21
CA GLU A 249 2.90 -17.43 -27.27
C GLU A 249 1.94 -16.24 -27.38
N TYR A 250 1.78 -15.44 -26.30
CA TYR A 250 0.97 -14.22 -26.28
C TYR A 250 1.80 -12.94 -26.45
N HIS A 251 3.14 -13.09 -26.52
CA HIS A 251 4.05 -11.96 -26.48
C HIS A 251 4.27 -11.34 -27.88
N GLU A 252 4.14 -10.03 -27.97
CA GLU A 252 4.51 -9.23 -29.14
C GLU A 252 6.00 -8.99 -29.14
N GLN A 253 6.72 -9.57 -30.09
CA GLN A 253 8.17 -9.45 -30.16
C GLN A 253 8.60 -8.06 -30.66
N GLY A 254 9.74 -7.57 -30.12
CA GLY A 254 10.35 -6.30 -30.53
C GLY A 254 10.82 -6.25 -31.99
N PRO A 255 11.47 -5.18 -32.40
CA PRO A 255 12.02 -4.11 -31.55
C PRO A 255 10.97 -3.13 -31.05
N TYR A 256 11.15 -2.62 -29.82
CA TYR A 256 10.28 -1.61 -29.21
C TYR A 256 10.98 -0.25 -29.19
N LYS A 257 10.22 0.84 -29.34
CA LYS A 257 10.77 2.21 -29.23
C LYS A 257 10.03 2.97 -28.12
N ILE A 258 10.70 3.12 -26.96
CA ILE A 258 10.15 3.78 -25.77
C ILE A 258 11.05 4.98 -25.42
N LEU A 259 10.46 6.16 -25.23
CA LEU A 259 11.17 7.41 -24.92
C LEU A 259 12.37 7.69 -25.87
N GLY A 260 12.20 7.35 -27.14
CA GLY A 260 13.23 7.54 -28.17
C GLY A 260 14.31 6.47 -28.21
N LYS A 261 14.43 5.61 -27.19
CA LYS A 261 15.38 4.48 -27.14
C LYS A 261 14.77 3.26 -27.83
N ILE A 262 15.60 2.56 -28.63
CA ILE A 262 15.21 1.31 -29.31
C ILE A 262 15.73 0.13 -28.48
N TYR A 263 14.84 -0.80 -28.17
CA TYR A 263 15.12 -2.08 -27.52
C TYR A 263 14.99 -3.20 -28.56
N ASP A 264 16.09 -3.59 -29.15
CA ASP A 264 16.19 -4.68 -30.14
C ASP A 264 16.87 -5.90 -29.49
N ILE A 265 16.09 -6.65 -28.71
CA ILE A 265 16.57 -7.77 -27.91
C ILE A 265 16.32 -9.06 -28.71
N LYS A 266 17.43 -9.72 -29.11
CA LYS A 266 17.39 -10.94 -29.96
C LYS A 266 17.78 -12.21 -29.21
N ASP A 267 18.16 -12.09 -27.94
CA ASP A 267 18.50 -13.27 -27.14
C ASP A 267 17.26 -14.08 -26.84
N PHE A 268 17.21 -15.30 -27.39
CA PHE A 268 16.06 -16.19 -27.28
C PHE A 268 15.64 -16.48 -25.82
N ASN A 269 16.61 -16.65 -24.91
CA ASN A 269 16.30 -16.93 -23.52
C ASN A 269 15.71 -15.70 -22.83
N THR A 270 16.15 -14.49 -23.18
CA THR A 270 15.62 -13.24 -22.65
C THR A 270 14.18 -13.04 -23.11
N VAL A 271 13.91 -13.18 -24.40
CA VAL A 271 12.57 -13.03 -24.99
C VAL A 271 11.61 -14.08 -24.45
N ASN A 272 11.97 -15.37 -24.50
CA ASN A 272 11.09 -16.46 -24.04
C ASN A 272 10.82 -16.49 -22.53
N GLN A 273 11.54 -15.69 -21.74
CA GLN A 273 11.33 -15.55 -20.30
C GLN A 273 10.74 -14.19 -19.91
N GLY A 274 10.41 -13.33 -20.88
CA GLY A 274 9.89 -11.99 -20.64
C GLY A 274 10.83 -11.04 -19.91
N LYS A 275 12.14 -11.30 -19.96
CA LYS A 275 13.16 -10.48 -19.27
C LYS A 275 13.32 -9.09 -19.90
N GLU A 276 12.79 -8.88 -21.10
CA GLU A 276 12.74 -7.58 -21.77
C GLU A 276 12.07 -6.53 -20.90
N LEU A 277 11.01 -6.89 -20.21
CA LEU A 277 10.32 -5.98 -19.27
C LEU A 277 11.28 -5.45 -18.19
N GLY A 278 12.12 -6.30 -17.62
CA GLY A 278 13.10 -5.88 -16.61
C GLY A 278 14.13 -4.90 -17.18
N ILE A 279 14.55 -5.09 -18.43
CA ILE A 279 15.49 -4.16 -19.10
C ILE A 279 14.87 -2.78 -19.28
N VAL A 280 13.60 -2.73 -19.70
CA VAL A 280 12.86 -1.45 -19.86
C VAL A 280 12.60 -0.80 -18.50
N ILE A 281 12.15 -1.57 -17.50
CA ILE A 281 11.91 -1.06 -16.15
C ILE A 281 13.16 -0.47 -15.53
N LYS A 282 14.33 -1.06 -15.77
CA LYS A 282 15.60 -0.51 -15.29
C LYS A 282 15.85 0.91 -15.81
N ASP A 283 15.63 1.14 -17.11
CA ASP A 283 15.76 2.47 -17.69
C ASP A 283 14.70 3.45 -17.14
N LEU A 284 13.45 2.99 -16.99
CA LEU A 284 12.38 3.80 -16.43
C LEU A 284 12.66 4.17 -14.96
N ALA A 285 13.14 3.24 -14.15
CA ALA A 285 13.46 3.46 -12.74
C ALA A 285 14.58 4.47 -12.54
N ASN A 286 15.54 4.52 -13.48
CA ASN A 286 16.66 5.44 -13.47
C ASN A 286 16.41 6.71 -14.28
N HIS A 287 15.23 6.88 -14.86
CA HIS A 287 14.89 8.08 -15.60
C HIS A 287 14.80 9.30 -14.67
N PRO A 288 15.36 10.48 -15.05
CA PRO A 288 15.35 11.67 -14.18
C PRO A 288 13.95 12.09 -13.68
N ALA A 289 12.92 11.93 -14.51
CA ALA A 289 11.55 12.23 -14.14
C ALA A 289 11.04 11.28 -13.04
N THR A 290 11.32 9.98 -13.15
CA THR A 290 10.96 8.97 -12.15
C THR A 290 11.61 9.27 -10.80
N ILE A 291 12.93 9.48 -10.82
CA ILE A 291 13.69 9.77 -9.59
C ILE A 291 13.13 11.01 -8.89
N ARG A 292 12.84 12.06 -9.67
CA ARG A 292 12.26 13.30 -9.15
C ARG A 292 10.84 13.11 -8.64
N HIS A 293 10.01 12.36 -9.36
CA HIS A 293 8.64 12.05 -8.97
C HIS A 293 8.58 11.35 -7.62
N VAL A 294 9.34 10.25 -7.47
CA VAL A 294 9.37 9.49 -6.21
C VAL A 294 9.95 10.32 -5.06
N ALA A 295 11.05 11.07 -5.30
CA ALA A 295 11.63 11.94 -4.29
C ALA A 295 10.63 13.01 -3.82
N ARG A 296 9.87 13.63 -4.74
CA ARG A 296 8.79 14.57 -4.41
C ARG A 296 7.71 13.90 -3.55
N LYS A 297 7.25 12.70 -3.92
CA LYS A 297 6.24 11.94 -3.16
C LYS A 297 6.70 11.58 -1.76
N LEU A 298 7.97 11.20 -1.58
CA LEU A 298 8.56 10.97 -0.26
C LEU A 298 8.58 12.24 0.59
N CYS A 299 9.01 13.37 0.02
CA CYS A 299 8.97 14.65 0.73
C CYS A 299 7.52 15.08 1.08
N GLN A 300 6.56 14.86 0.16
CA GLN A 300 5.14 15.12 0.42
C GLN A 300 4.60 14.29 1.58
N HIS A 301 4.96 13.03 1.66
CA HIS A 301 4.49 12.14 2.72
C HIS A 301 5.03 12.51 4.11
N TYR A 302 6.30 12.92 4.17
CA TYR A 302 6.99 13.08 5.45
C TYR A 302 7.14 14.52 5.93
N ILE A 303 7.16 15.51 5.03
CA ILE A 303 7.57 16.87 5.39
C ILE A 303 6.42 17.86 5.23
N CYS A 304 5.93 18.08 4.01
CA CYS A 304 4.87 19.04 3.68
C CYS A 304 4.28 18.76 2.29
N ASP A 305 3.11 19.34 2.02
CA ASP A 305 2.39 19.13 0.75
C ASP A 305 3.13 19.70 -0.46
N GLU A 306 3.86 20.80 -0.28
CA GLU A 306 4.66 21.45 -1.32
C GLU A 306 6.15 21.46 -0.93
N PRO A 307 6.89 20.36 -1.18
CA PRO A 307 8.30 20.30 -0.87
C PRO A 307 9.13 21.21 -1.78
N THR A 308 10.15 21.84 -1.20
CA THR A 308 11.09 22.67 -1.95
C THR A 308 12.02 21.87 -2.85
N GLU A 309 12.64 22.55 -3.82
CA GLU A 309 13.61 21.90 -4.72
C GLU A 309 14.83 21.34 -3.97
N GLU A 310 15.27 21.99 -2.89
CA GLU A 310 16.39 21.52 -2.07
C GLU A 310 16.07 20.20 -1.39
N MET A 311 14.85 20.03 -0.85
CA MET A 311 14.41 18.77 -0.24
C MET A 311 14.42 17.64 -1.26
N ILE A 312 13.83 17.88 -2.45
CA ILE A 312 13.76 16.91 -3.53
C ILE A 312 15.17 16.55 -4.02
N ALA A 313 16.00 17.56 -4.26
CA ALA A 313 17.37 17.37 -4.76
C ALA A 313 18.25 16.56 -3.81
N SER A 314 18.02 16.67 -2.50
CA SER A 314 18.72 15.88 -1.48
C SER A 314 18.55 14.37 -1.71
N ILE A 315 17.29 13.92 -1.89
CA ILE A 315 16.95 12.51 -2.17
C ILE A 315 17.43 12.11 -3.57
N VAL A 316 17.20 12.95 -4.60
CA VAL A 316 17.63 12.71 -5.98
C VAL A 316 19.13 12.47 -6.07
N LYS A 317 19.93 13.25 -5.34
CA LYS A 317 21.41 13.08 -5.30
C LYS A 317 21.79 11.71 -4.79
N LYS A 318 21.22 11.25 -3.69
CA LYS A 318 21.51 9.94 -3.11
C LYS A 318 21.04 8.80 -3.97
N TRP A 319 19.87 8.94 -4.61
CA TRP A 319 19.35 7.97 -5.57
C TRP A 319 20.35 7.71 -6.69
N LYS A 320 20.83 8.79 -7.33
CA LYS A 320 21.81 8.70 -8.44
C LYS A 320 23.18 8.16 -8.01
N GLN A 321 23.59 8.41 -6.77
CA GLN A 321 24.87 7.91 -6.23
C GLN A 321 24.85 6.41 -5.92
N ASN A 322 23.65 5.83 -5.74
CA ASN A 322 23.47 4.46 -5.29
C ASN A 322 22.53 3.65 -6.22
N ASP A 323 22.39 4.07 -7.48
CA ASP A 323 21.63 3.37 -8.53
C ASP A 323 20.23 2.91 -8.05
N GLY A 324 19.51 3.81 -7.33
CA GLY A 324 18.17 3.54 -6.84
C GLY A 324 18.09 2.50 -5.71
N ASN A 325 19.18 2.21 -5.00
CA ASN A 325 19.14 1.37 -3.80
C ASN A 325 18.21 1.99 -2.75
N LEU A 326 17.13 1.30 -2.42
CA LEU A 326 16.08 1.82 -1.56
C LEU A 326 16.53 2.00 -0.10
N ILE A 327 17.48 1.22 0.40
CA ILE A 327 18.05 1.44 1.74
C ILE A 327 18.61 2.85 1.82
N GLU A 328 19.41 3.25 0.82
CA GLU A 328 20.05 4.57 0.78
C GLU A 328 19.05 5.70 0.48
N VAL A 329 18.04 5.44 -0.34
CA VAL A 329 16.94 6.38 -0.61
C VAL A 329 16.14 6.63 0.68
N HIS A 330 15.79 5.58 1.43
CA HIS A 330 15.06 5.70 2.70
C HIS A 330 15.90 6.43 3.75
N LYS A 331 17.18 6.08 3.89
CA LYS A 331 18.10 6.79 4.80
C LYS A 331 18.22 8.27 4.45
N SER A 332 18.33 8.60 3.16
CA SER A 332 18.35 9.99 2.68
C SER A 332 17.02 10.72 2.96
N THR A 333 15.90 10.00 2.85
CA THR A 333 14.60 10.57 3.24
C THR A 333 14.59 10.93 4.72
N MET A 334 15.10 10.06 5.60
CA MET A 334 15.22 10.36 7.04
C MET A 334 16.12 11.55 7.30
N GLU A 335 17.25 11.66 6.58
CA GLU A 335 18.15 12.84 6.63
C GLU A 335 17.39 14.12 6.24
N THR A 336 16.68 14.09 5.12
CA THR A 336 15.90 15.25 4.65
C THR A 336 14.80 15.66 5.65
N VAL A 337 14.10 14.68 6.24
CA VAL A 337 13.10 14.96 7.29
C VAL A 337 13.76 15.54 8.54
N PHE A 338 14.94 15.07 8.91
CA PHE A 338 15.67 15.56 10.06
C PHE A 338 16.12 17.02 9.87
N ASP A 339 16.58 17.37 8.67
CA ASP A 339 17.07 18.70 8.35
C ASP A 339 15.95 19.73 8.20
N TYR A 340 14.87 19.37 7.51
CA TYR A 340 13.81 20.29 7.12
C TYR A 340 12.50 20.14 7.92
N GLY A 341 12.21 18.95 8.43
CA GLY A 341 10.90 18.61 8.98
C GLY A 341 10.46 19.45 10.20
N SER A 342 11.39 20.06 10.93
CA SER A 342 11.05 20.96 12.04
C SER A 342 10.43 22.30 11.62
N ASN A 343 10.63 22.69 10.36
CA ASN A 343 10.18 23.99 9.81
C ASN A 343 8.83 23.88 9.09
N TYR A 344 8.31 22.65 8.93
CA TYR A 344 7.10 22.39 8.17
C TYR A 344 6.16 21.47 8.96
N GLN A 345 4.89 21.59 8.67
CA GLN A 345 3.84 20.75 9.23
C GLN A 345 3.20 19.93 8.13
N LYS A 346 2.88 18.69 8.44
CA LYS A 346 2.17 17.78 7.55
C LYS A 346 0.90 17.28 8.22
N PHE A 347 -0.24 17.51 7.58
CA PHE A 347 -1.51 16.97 8.07
C PHE A 347 -1.53 15.44 7.90
N SER A 348 -1.82 14.73 8.99
CA SER A 348 -1.77 13.27 9.00
C SER A 348 -2.96 12.65 8.30
N MET A 349 -2.70 11.74 7.35
CA MET A 349 -3.74 10.87 6.82
C MET A 349 -4.44 10.09 7.94
N PRO A 350 -5.74 9.73 7.79
CA PRO A 350 -6.49 9.13 8.89
C PRO A 350 -5.88 7.86 9.49
N GLU A 351 -5.30 6.96 8.67
CA GLU A 351 -4.61 5.77 9.19
C GLU A 351 -3.40 6.15 10.04
N LEU A 352 -2.57 7.08 9.56
CA LEU A 352 -1.37 7.53 10.27
C LEU A 352 -1.74 8.25 11.58
N TRP A 353 -2.80 9.06 11.55
CA TRP A 353 -3.36 9.70 12.74
C TRP A 353 -3.80 8.66 13.79
N LEU A 354 -4.51 7.60 13.37
CA LEU A 354 -4.95 6.53 14.26
C LEU A 354 -3.77 5.79 14.88
N LEU A 355 -2.80 5.41 14.07
CA LEU A 355 -1.60 4.70 14.52
C LEU A 355 -0.74 5.55 15.45
N GLN A 356 -0.55 6.84 15.13
CA GLN A 356 0.20 7.77 15.97
C GLN A 356 -0.42 7.91 17.37
N ASN A 357 -1.72 8.18 17.45
CA ASN A 357 -2.42 8.29 18.72
C ASN A 357 -2.34 6.99 19.53
N SER A 358 -2.53 5.86 18.85
CA SER A 358 -2.48 4.56 19.51
C SER A 358 -1.08 4.21 20.03
N ARG A 359 -0.03 4.46 19.24
CA ARG A 359 1.34 4.16 19.65
C ARG A 359 1.82 5.07 20.78
N MET A 360 1.61 6.39 20.68
CA MET A 360 2.01 7.34 21.72
C MET A 360 1.35 7.06 23.07
N LEU A 361 0.09 6.66 23.06
CA LEU A 361 -0.67 6.35 24.27
C LEU A 361 -0.55 4.89 24.71
N GLY A 362 0.16 4.04 23.96
CA GLY A 362 0.25 2.61 24.28
C GLY A 362 -1.09 1.88 24.15
N LEU A 363 -2.01 2.41 23.35
CA LEU A 363 -3.33 1.82 23.15
C LEU A 363 -3.23 0.67 22.15
N ASN A 364 -3.58 -0.51 22.60
CA ASN A 364 -3.59 -1.70 21.75
C ASN A 364 -5.03 -2.18 21.52
N TYR A 365 -5.67 -1.62 20.53
CA TYR A 365 -7.02 -2.04 20.11
C TYR A 365 -7.03 -3.38 19.35
N ILE A 366 -5.88 -3.91 18.99
CA ILE A 366 -5.74 -5.18 18.29
C ILE A 366 -5.79 -6.38 19.27
N TYR A 367 -5.71 -6.16 20.58
CA TYR A 367 -6.02 -7.21 21.55
C TYR A 367 -7.46 -7.72 21.48
N LEU A 368 -8.34 -6.99 20.82
CA LEU A 368 -9.68 -7.48 20.50
C LEU A 368 -9.67 -8.53 19.37
N PHE A 369 -8.57 -8.65 18.64
CA PHE A 369 -8.28 -9.77 17.77
C PHE A 369 -7.46 -10.80 18.57
N PRO A 370 -8.00 -12.00 18.80
CA PRO A 370 -7.21 -13.05 19.42
C PRO A 370 -5.95 -13.26 18.60
N LYS A 371 -4.79 -13.14 19.22
CA LYS A 371 -3.53 -13.52 18.58
C LYS A 371 -3.69 -14.90 17.98
N GLY A 372 -3.35 -15.03 16.70
CA GLY A 372 -3.42 -16.30 16.02
C GLY A 372 -4.81 -16.75 15.59
N PHE A 373 -5.70 -15.82 15.34
CA PHE A 373 -6.99 -16.10 14.74
C PHE A 373 -6.85 -16.92 13.43
N GLU A 374 -7.53 -18.04 13.37
CA GLU A 374 -7.50 -18.94 12.22
C GLU A 374 -8.78 -18.80 11.40
N PHE A 375 -8.62 -18.91 10.09
CA PHE A 375 -9.77 -18.96 9.20
C PHE A 375 -10.53 -20.29 9.37
N ASN A 376 -11.81 -20.19 9.69
CA ASN A 376 -12.70 -21.32 9.94
C ASN A 376 -13.91 -21.36 9.00
N GLY A 377 -13.89 -20.65 7.88
CA GLY A 377 -14.99 -20.61 6.93
C GLY A 377 -16.20 -19.78 7.39
N SER A 378 -16.08 -19.01 8.46
CA SER A 378 -17.18 -18.19 8.98
C SER A 378 -16.96 -16.69 8.77
N ARG A 379 -18.05 -15.90 8.95
CA ARG A 379 -17.92 -14.44 8.95
C ARG A 379 -17.11 -13.98 10.16
N PRO A 380 -16.17 -13.02 9.98
CA PRO A 380 -15.42 -12.48 11.10
C PRO A 380 -16.38 -11.75 12.06
N SER A 381 -16.17 -11.92 13.37
CA SER A 381 -16.92 -11.21 14.40
C SER A 381 -16.68 -9.70 14.31
N ARG A 382 -17.47 -8.93 15.06
CA ARG A 382 -17.32 -7.46 15.15
C ARG A 382 -15.91 -7.05 15.61
N SER A 383 -15.37 -7.76 16.60
CA SER A 383 -14.00 -7.51 17.09
C SER A 383 -12.93 -7.80 16.03
N HIS A 384 -13.10 -8.84 15.24
CA HIS A 384 -12.17 -9.15 14.14
C HIS A 384 -12.17 -8.11 13.02
N ARG A 385 -13.24 -7.36 12.85
CA ARG A 385 -13.38 -6.30 11.83
C ARG A 385 -13.05 -4.91 12.34
N LEU A 386 -12.67 -4.77 13.61
CA LEU A 386 -12.58 -3.48 14.27
C LEU A 386 -11.67 -2.49 13.53
N VAL A 387 -10.45 -2.92 13.13
CA VAL A 387 -9.51 -2.06 12.38
C VAL A 387 -10.15 -1.60 11.06
N LYS A 388 -10.72 -2.54 10.31
CA LYS A 388 -11.42 -2.23 9.07
C LYS A 388 -12.57 -1.24 9.30
N ASP A 389 -13.40 -1.50 10.29
CA ASP A 389 -14.59 -0.68 10.57
C ASP A 389 -14.19 0.75 10.99
N ILE A 390 -13.14 0.91 11.80
CA ILE A 390 -12.62 2.23 12.18
C ILE A 390 -12.06 2.98 10.96
N LEU A 391 -11.24 2.33 10.14
CA LEU A 391 -10.68 2.96 8.94
C LEU A 391 -11.78 3.40 7.96
N TRP A 392 -12.84 2.61 7.85
CA TRP A 392 -14.00 2.97 7.05
C TRP A 392 -14.75 4.19 7.64
N GLU A 393 -14.94 4.23 8.96
CA GLU A 393 -15.59 5.34 9.65
C GLU A 393 -14.84 6.66 9.49
N ILE A 394 -13.51 6.63 9.58
CA ILE A 394 -12.67 7.82 9.39
C ILE A 394 -12.42 8.17 7.91
N GLY A 395 -13.08 7.48 6.98
CA GLY A 395 -13.02 7.76 5.55
C GLY A 395 -11.76 7.26 4.83
N HIS A 396 -10.99 6.35 5.44
CA HIS A 396 -9.73 5.85 4.86
C HIS A 396 -9.67 4.31 4.80
N PRO A 397 -10.52 3.66 4.00
CA PRO A 397 -10.48 2.21 3.82
C PRO A 397 -9.30 1.82 2.92
N ILE A 398 -8.11 1.73 3.50
CA ILE A 398 -6.79 1.69 2.82
C ILE A 398 -6.62 0.60 1.75
N TYR A 399 -7.37 -0.52 1.84
CA TYR A 399 -7.36 -1.56 0.81
C TYR A 399 -8.50 -1.39 -0.22
N ARG A 400 -9.12 -0.22 -0.26
CA ARG A 400 -10.25 0.11 -1.14
C ARG A 400 -10.10 1.50 -1.74
N ALA A 401 -8.90 1.83 -2.21
CA ALA A 401 -8.68 3.05 -2.97
C ALA A 401 -9.61 3.08 -4.19
N LYS A 402 -10.12 4.25 -4.51
CA LYS A 402 -11.05 4.42 -5.65
C LYS A 402 -10.35 4.34 -6.99
N GLN A 403 -9.07 4.68 -7.01
CA GLN A 403 -8.26 4.81 -8.21
C GLN A 403 -6.87 4.19 -8.02
N PRO A 404 -6.16 3.82 -9.11
CA PRO A 404 -4.83 3.20 -9.03
C PRO A 404 -3.75 4.09 -8.41
N ASN A 405 -3.95 5.41 -8.37
CA ASN A 405 -3.04 6.36 -7.73
C ASN A 405 -3.09 6.35 -6.19
N GLY A 406 -3.88 5.47 -5.59
CA GLY A 406 -4.06 5.38 -4.15
C GLY A 406 -4.85 6.54 -3.55
N PHE A 407 -4.65 6.77 -2.26
CA PHE A 407 -5.21 7.92 -1.55
C PHE A 407 -4.28 9.11 -1.68
N ILE A 408 -4.85 10.27 -2.01
CA ILE A 408 -4.10 11.52 -2.15
C ILE A 408 -3.58 11.96 -0.78
N ASP A 409 -2.27 12.13 -0.66
CA ASP A 409 -1.59 12.51 0.59
C ASP A 409 -1.35 14.03 0.62
N LEU A 410 -2.45 14.79 0.60
CA LEU A 410 -2.46 16.26 0.72
C LEU A 410 -3.49 16.68 1.76
N GLU A 411 -3.23 17.79 2.47
CA GLU A 411 -4.08 18.28 3.55
C GLU A 411 -5.52 18.57 3.07
N ASP A 412 -5.68 19.19 1.90
CA ASP A 412 -6.98 19.56 1.35
C ASP A 412 -7.93 18.36 1.17
N GLU A 413 -7.38 17.17 0.92
CA GLU A 413 -8.17 15.95 0.80
C GLU A 413 -8.76 15.49 2.16
N TRP A 414 -8.08 15.79 3.26
CA TRP A 414 -8.39 15.27 4.59
C TRP A 414 -8.91 16.27 5.59
N LEU A 415 -8.86 17.57 5.29
CA LEU A 415 -9.26 18.67 6.19
C LEU A 415 -10.71 19.15 5.92
N SER A 416 -11.58 18.28 5.46
CA SER A 416 -13.00 18.64 5.33
C SER A 416 -13.71 18.59 6.70
N PRO A 417 -14.73 19.44 6.94
CA PRO A 417 -15.52 19.40 8.18
C PRO A 417 -16.09 18.02 8.48
N GLU A 418 -16.55 17.30 7.46
CA GLU A 418 -17.10 15.95 7.60
C GLU A 418 -16.05 14.98 8.12
N LEU A 419 -14.85 14.96 7.54
CA LEU A 419 -13.78 14.05 7.95
C LEU A 419 -13.24 14.38 9.35
N ILE A 420 -13.21 15.66 9.74
CA ILE A 420 -12.86 16.07 11.11
C ILE A 420 -13.91 15.57 12.11
N ILE A 421 -15.20 15.74 11.80
CA ILE A 421 -16.29 15.22 12.66
C ILE A 421 -16.20 13.70 12.77
N ARG A 422 -15.90 12.99 11.69
CA ARG A 422 -15.69 11.53 11.70
C ARG A 422 -14.52 11.13 12.60
N ARG A 423 -13.39 11.85 12.56
CA ARG A 423 -12.24 11.60 13.46
C ARG A 423 -12.61 11.85 14.93
N LEU A 424 -13.37 12.91 15.21
CA LEU A 424 -13.85 13.20 16.57
C LEU A 424 -14.76 12.08 17.10
N ALA A 425 -15.72 11.64 16.28
CA ALA A 425 -16.62 10.53 16.63
C ALA A 425 -15.84 9.22 16.82
N ALA A 426 -14.89 8.92 15.94
CA ALA A 426 -14.02 7.75 16.05
C ALA A 426 -13.16 7.78 17.31
N ALA A 427 -12.61 8.95 17.69
CA ALA A 427 -11.82 9.09 18.92
C ALA A 427 -12.67 8.84 20.17
N ARG A 428 -13.89 9.36 20.24
CA ARG A 428 -14.82 9.07 21.35
C ARG A 428 -15.13 7.58 21.43
N ARG A 429 -15.51 6.97 20.31
CA ARG A 429 -15.75 5.53 20.24
C ARG A 429 -14.53 4.70 20.59
N PHE A 430 -13.35 5.13 20.20
CA PHE A 430 -12.10 4.45 20.49
C PHE A 430 -11.80 4.41 21.99
N ALA A 431 -12.13 5.47 22.72
CA ALA A 431 -12.07 5.50 24.18
C ALA A 431 -12.92 4.38 24.81
N ASP A 432 -14.13 4.19 24.31
CA ASP A 432 -15.03 3.13 24.80
C ASP A 432 -14.54 1.72 24.45
N ILE A 433 -13.95 1.55 23.26
CA ILE A 433 -13.49 0.25 22.77
C ILE A 433 -12.25 -0.24 23.52
N THR A 434 -11.29 0.63 23.75
CA THR A 434 -10.02 0.25 24.39
C THR A 434 -10.20 -0.06 25.86
N LYS A 435 -11.29 0.45 26.50
CA LYS A 435 -11.57 0.30 27.94
C LYS A 435 -10.35 0.59 28.81
N SER A 436 -9.46 1.40 28.30
CA SER A 436 -8.20 1.71 28.97
C SER A 436 -8.38 2.87 29.92
N ASN A 437 -8.17 2.63 31.21
CA ASN A 437 -8.15 3.70 32.21
C ASN A 437 -7.08 4.78 31.90
N VAL A 438 -6.10 4.44 31.11
CA VAL A 438 -5.05 5.35 30.61
C VAL A 438 -5.63 6.58 29.93
N ILE A 439 -6.74 6.43 29.20
CA ILE A 439 -7.41 7.54 28.50
C ILE A 439 -7.92 8.62 29.45
N TYR A 440 -8.22 8.25 30.69
CA TYR A 440 -8.76 9.17 31.71
C TYR A 440 -7.71 9.65 32.70
N ASP A 441 -6.47 9.14 32.63
CA ASP A 441 -5.38 9.52 33.51
C ASP A 441 -4.67 10.78 32.99
N GLN A 442 -4.82 11.88 33.74
CA GLN A 442 -4.25 13.17 33.37
C GLN A 442 -2.72 13.15 33.37
N ASP A 443 -2.11 12.60 34.41
CA ASP A 443 -0.64 12.60 34.53
C ASP A 443 0.00 11.76 33.41
N TYR A 444 -0.67 10.67 33.05
CA TYR A 444 -0.25 9.86 31.91
C TYR A 444 -0.27 10.66 30.59
N PHE A 445 -1.33 11.42 30.31
CA PHE A 445 -1.41 12.29 29.14
C PHE A 445 -0.32 13.35 29.13
N LEU A 446 -0.08 14.01 30.27
CA LEU A 446 0.97 15.04 30.37
C LEU A 446 2.35 14.42 30.07
N ASN A 447 2.65 13.24 30.59
CA ASN A 447 3.89 12.53 30.29
C ASN A 447 4.04 12.16 28.81
N VAL A 448 2.95 11.69 28.16
CA VAL A 448 2.95 11.41 26.71
C VAL A 448 3.23 12.66 25.88
N ILE A 449 2.63 13.80 26.25
CA ILE A 449 2.81 15.07 25.58
C ILE A 449 4.25 15.56 25.74
N GLU A 450 4.76 15.59 26.97
CA GLU A 450 6.16 16.00 27.23
C GLU A 450 7.17 15.14 26.48
N LYS A 451 6.87 13.87 26.30
CA LYS A 451 7.75 12.93 25.61
C LYS A 451 7.76 13.10 24.07
N ASN A 452 6.63 13.45 23.47
CA ASN A 452 6.43 13.38 22.01
C ASN A 452 6.41 14.76 21.31
N PHE A 453 6.28 15.87 22.05
CA PHE A 453 6.12 17.19 21.44
C PHE A 453 7.28 18.13 21.83
N ASP A 454 7.77 18.91 20.85
CA ASP A 454 8.86 19.88 21.08
C ASP A 454 8.36 21.18 21.74
N GLN A 455 7.10 21.56 21.48
CA GLN A 455 6.43 22.74 22.05
C GLN A 455 5.09 22.31 22.66
N PRO A 456 5.10 21.75 23.87
CA PRO A 456 3.93 21.08 24.44
C PRO A 456 2.97 22.02 25.19
N GLU A 457 3.31 23.30 25.40
CA GLU A 457 2.68 24.19 26.39
C GLU A 457 1.16 24.32 26.19
N ASN A 458 0.71 24.57 24.95
CA ASN A 458 -0.71 24.72 24.65
C ASN A 458 -1.47 23.42 24.93
N LEU A 459 -0.93 22.32 24.47
CA LEU A 459 -1.54 21.00 24.62
C LEU A 459 -1.53 20.53 26.08
N LEU A 460 -0.46 20.84 26.85
CA LEU A 460 -0.40 20.60 28.28
C LEU A 460 -1.48 21.39 29.04
N ASN A 461 -1.64 22.68 28.71
CA ASN A 461 -2.67 23.52 29.33
C ASN A 461 -4.09 23.00 29.03
N LEU A 462 -4.34 22.61 27.77
CA LEU A 462 -5.61 22.02 27.36
C LEU A 462 -5.91 20.73 28.13
N MET A 463 -4.92 19.86 28.33
CA MET A 463 -5.10 18.58 29.01
C MET A 463 -5.23 18.70 30.53
N LYS A 464 -4.80 19.83 31.12
CA LYS A 464 -4.97 20.11 32.56
C LYS A 464 -6.37 20.61 32.88
N ASP A 465 -7.13 21.14 31.93
CA ASP A 465 -8.44 21.71 32.18
C ASP A 465 -9.44 20.59 32.56
N PRO A 466 -10.07 20.64 33.76
CA PRO A 466 -10.99 19.64 34.23
C PRO A 466 -12.29 19.57 33.42
N VAL A 467 -12.65 20.63 32.70
CA VAL A 467 -13.84 20.66 31.82
C VAL A 467 -13.76 19.58 30.73
N PHE A 468 -12.58 19.22 30.30
CA PHE A 468 -12.37 18.27 29.22
C PHE A 468 -12.13 16.82 29.69
N TYR A 469 -12.31 16.51 30.96
CA TYR A 469 -11.99 15.19 31.52
C TYR A 469 -12.67 14.05 30.75
N ALA A 470 -13.96 14.14 30.46
CA ALA A 470 -14.72 13.09 29.78
C ALA A 470 -14.35 12.91 28.30
N ASP A 471 -13.95 13.98 27.62
CA ASP A 471 -13.60 14.01 26.20
C ASP A 471 -12.07 14.14 25.96
N ARG A 472 -11.26 14.00 27.01
CA ARG A 472 -9.82 14.29 26.97
C ARG A 472 -9.11 13.64 25.79
N PHE A 473 -9.33 12.36 25.57
CA PHE A 473 -8.73 11.66 24.43
C PHE A 473 -9.20 12.23 23.09
N ALA A 474 -10.50 12.49 22.95
CA ALA A 474 -11.03 13.02 21.69
C ALA A 474 -10.50 14.43 21.40
N ILE A 475 -10.34 15.27 22.42
CA ILE A 475 -9.77 16.61 22.29
C ILE A 475 -8.28 16.51 21.97
N PHE A 476 -7.51 15.68 22.68
CA PHE A 476 -6.10 15.43 22.39
C PHE A 476 -5.91 14.98 20.94
N ALA A 477 -6.58 13.92 20.54
CA ALA A 477 -6.40 13.30 19.24
C ALA A 477 -6.76 14.24 18.06
N ASN A 478 -7.68 15.20 18.30
CA ASN A 478 -8.12 16.14 17.29
C ASN A 478 -7.55 17.57 17.47
N SER A 479 -6.59 17.76 18.39
CA SER A 479 -5.88 19.03 18.50
C SER A 479 -5.00 19.28 17.26
N PRO A 480 -4.78 20.54 16.85
CA PRO A 480 -3.94 20.87 15.70
C PRO A 480 -2.53 20.28 15.80
N GLU A 481 -1.95 20.26 17.00
CA GLU A 481 -0.62 19.74 17.30
C GLU A 481 -0.52 18.23 17.08
N VAL A 482 -1.61 17.49 17.28
CA VAL A 482 -1.66 16.03 17.08
C VAL A 482 -2.03 15.69 15.64
N MET A 483 -2.93 16.44 15.03
CA MET A 483 -3.31 16.22 13.63
C MET A 483 -2.20 16.55 12.64
N ARG A 484 -1.27 17.44 13.01
CA ARG A 484 -0.11 17.80 12.20
C ARG A 484 1.18 17.31 12.86
N VAL A 485 2.08 16.83 12.01
CA VAL A 485 3.41 16.35 12.41
C VAL A 485 4.51 17.16 11.75
#